data_4eba4a5683e261d3d98d689e2dc34ed0
#
_entry.id   4eba4a5683e261d3d98d689e2dc34ed0
#
_cell.length_a   1.000
_cell.length_b   1.000
_cell.length_c   1.000
_cell.angle_alpha   90.00
_cell.angle_beta   90.00
_cell.angle_gamma   90.00
#
_symmetry.space_group_name_H-M   'P 1'
#
loop_
_entity.id
_entity.type
_entity.pdbx_description
1 polymer ?
#
loop_
_entity_poly.entity_id
_entity_poly.type
_entity_poly.pdbx_seq_one_letter_code
_entity_poly.pdbx_strand_id
1 'polypeptide(L)'
;MRTKIAAAMTALALLLFPLGAFMIVHQGFSLTMERERTRALSEEAAIARAVALELTGETKEGMFVTASDLQRRYGSQSLAVALVYRGEMMAGSERPQVLGIEELLVTQGRATLLDGTAQKLYIAHKLSDELTLLLSSDVSAVYDFRRELALWAGGLSLIGVMLSCMLSVLVSGWLAKPFKQLAAQRQELIDALAHEMRTPLTAILGGVRLLERANLDEKRRVGLLDSMAKEAQRLSDMDERLLMLTRLEHDAPEFVPFSAMEMAKEALAVFEGVTLEGEDAVFTAERELTILLLRNLVVNGKRAGGTEPVRVTLEKNGFSVVDSGCGMTKEQIARAFDPFYKADKSRARAQGGAGLGLTLCKKIARLHGGKLEIESEIGKGTRVVYHFDTSR
;
A
#
# COMPACT_ATOMS: atom_id res chain seq x y z
N MET A 1 -11.80 3.00 -3.48
CA MET A 1 -10.57 2.79 -2.72
C MET A 1 -9.36 3.48 -3.38
N ARG A 2 -9.06 3.20 -4.67
CA ARG A 2 -7.95 3.80 -5.43
C ARG A 2 -7.89 5.34 -5.35
N THR A 3 -9.01 6.02 -5.64
CA THR A 3 -9.11 7.48 -5.59
C THR A 3 -8.91 8.06 -4.18
N LYS A 4 -9.39 7.37 -3.15
CA LYS A 4 -9.25 7.82 -1.75
C LYS A 4 -7.79 7.73 -1.28
N ILE A 5 -7.07 6.66 -1.63
CA ILE A 5 -5.64 6.50 -1.27
C ILE A 5 -4.81 7.54 -2.02
N ALA A 6 -5.01 7.68 -3.33
CA ALA A 6 -4.33 8.68 -4.14
C ALA A 6 -4.58 10.11 -3.61
N ALA A 7 -5.83 10.45 -3.31
CA ALA A 7 -6.20 11.75 -2.76
C ALA A 7 -5.55 12.02 -1.40
N ALA A 8 -5.50 11.04 -0.50
CA ALA A 8 -4.87 11.19 0.81
C ALA A 8 -3.35 11.43 0.69
N MET A 9 -2.66 10.67 -0.16
CA MET A 9 -1.21 10.85 -0.40
C MET A 9 -0.92 12.20 -1.04
N THR A 10 -1.72 12.63 -2.00
CA THR A 10 -1.58 13.93 -2.65
C THR A 10 -1.85 15.08 -1.68
N ALA A 11 -2.90 14.99 -0.85
CA ALA A 11 -3.20 15.99 0.17
C ALA A 11 -2.06 16.12 1.21
N LEU A 12 -1.50 15.00 1.63
CA LEU A 12 -0.36 14.99 2.55
C LEU A 12 0.88 15.66 1.93
N ALA A 13 1.18 15.38 0.66
CA ALA A 13 2.30 15.99 -0.05
C ALA A 13 2.13 17.51 -0.23
N LEU A 14 0.91 17.96 -0.58
CA LEU A 14 0.56 19.38 -0.71
C LEU A 14 0.71 20.15 0.61
N LEU A 15 0.65 19.48 1.74
CA LEU A 15 0.84 20.09 3.06
C LEU A 15 2.31 20.04 3.51
N LEU A 16 2.96 18.89 3.39
CA LEU A 16 4.30 18.68 3.95
C LEU A 16 5.40 19.41 3.17
N PHE A 17 5.38 19.37 1.83
CA PHE A 17 6.45 19.99 1.03
C PHE A 17 6.48 21.50 1.15
N PRO A 18 5.36 22.25 1.02
CA PRO A 18 5.36 23.71 1.22
C PRO A 18 5.71 24.11 2.66
N LEU A 19 5.24 23.35 3.65
CA LEU A 19 5.58 23.60 5.05
C LEU A 19 7.08 23.44 5.31
N GLY A 20 7.68 22.37 4.78
CA GLY A 20 9.12 22.14 4.85
C GLY A 20 9.92 23.24 4.17
N ALA A 21 9.50 23.67 2.97
CA ALA A 21 10.11 24.79 2.25
C ALA A 21 10.03 26.09 3.06
N PHE A 22 8.88 26.40 3.63
CA PHE A 22 8.70 27.57 4.50
C PHE A 22 9.63 27.53 5.72
N MET A 23 9.73 26.38 6.40
CA MET A 23 10.61 26.22 7.56
C MET A 23 12.09 26.45 7.20
N ILE A 24 12.54 25.88 6.08
CA ILE A 24 13.93 26.05 5.60
C ILE A 24 14.24 27.53 5.35
N VAL A 25 13.35 28.23 4.63
CA VAL A 25 13.51 29.66 4.32
C VAL A 25 13.50 30.50 5.59
N HIS A 26 12.57 30.23 6.51
CA HIS A 26 12.45 30.95 7.77
C HIS A 26 13.68 30.77 8.66
N GLN A 27 14.13 29.52 8.85
CA GLN A 27 15.32 29.24 9.67
C GLN A 27 16.60 29.79 9.02
N GLY A 28 16.76 29.62 7.70
CA GLY A 28 17.92 30.15 6.98
C GLY A 28 18.02 31.68 7.11
N PHE A 29 16.89 32.38 6.94
CA PHE A 29 16.84 33.84 7.13
C PHE A 29 17.15 34.23 8.57
N SER A 30 16.54 33.59 9.55
CA SER A 30 16.75 33.89 10.98
C SER A 30 18.22 33.70 11.38
N LEU A 31 18.84 32.58 11.01
CA LEU A 31 20.27 32.33 11.33
C LEU A 31 21.20 33.31 10.66
N THR A 32 20.94 33.67 9.40
CA THR A 32 21.80 34.62 8.68
C THR A 32 21.65 36.03 9.26
N MET A 33 20.42 36.45 9.57
CA MET A 33 20.16 37.73 10.21
C MET A 33 20.80 37.83 11.58
N GLU A 34 20.77 36.78 12.37
CA GLU A 34 21.39 36.75 13.70
C GLU A 34 22.92 36.83 13.63
N ARG A 35 23.54 36.22 12.62
CA ARG A 35 24.97 36.35 12.33
C ARG A 35 25.34 37.78 11.99
N GLU A 36 24.61 38.42 11.07
CA GLU A 36 24.85 39.81 10.68
C GLU A 36 24.62 40.77 11.87
N ARG A 37 23.59 40.52 12.66
CA ARG A 37 23.37 41.30 13.90
C ARG A 37 24.55 41.16 14.89
N THR A 38 25.04 39.96 15.12
CA THR A 38 26.14 39.69 16.04
C THR A 38 27.43 40.35 15.53
N ARG A 39 27.68 40.31 14.22
CA ARG A 39 28.80 40.96 13.57
C ARG A 39 28.73 42.48 13.75
N ALA A 40 27.59 43.10 13.41
CA ALA A 40 27.37 44.52 13.54
C ALA A 40 27.53 45.01 15.00
N LEU A 41 27.06 44.21 15.98
CA LEU A 41 27.24 44.49 17.40
C LEU A 41 28.70 44.41 17.85
N SER A 42 29.50 43.52 17.28
CA SER A 42 30.93 43.41 17.59
C SER A 42 31.72 44.59 17.00
N GLU A 43 31.42 44.99 15.77
CA GLU A 43 31.96 46.14 15.10
C GLU A 43 31.64 47.46 15.86
N GLU A 44 30.34 47.60 16.27
CA GLU A 44 29.89 48.72 17.09
C GLU A 44 30.66 48.82 18.40
N ALA A 45 30.86 47.73 19.14
CA ALA A 45 31.57 47.72 20.40
C ALA A 45 33.07 48.10 20.24
N ALA A 46 33.68 47.80 19.09
CA ALA A 46 35.04 48.22 18.77
C ALA A 46 35.12 49.74 18.46
N ILE A 47 34.17 50.22 17.64
CA ILE A 47 34.09 51.65 17.27
C ILE A 47 33.76 52.50 18.47
N ALA A 48 32.80 52.10 19.30
CA ALA A 48 32.40 52.82 20.50
C ALA A 48 33.56 53.00 21.48
N ARG A 49 34.41 51.99 21.66
CA ARG A 49 35.63 52.08 22.49
C ARG A 49 36.64 53.02 21.89
N ALA A 50 36.85 52.98 20.58
CA ALA A 50 37.78 53.90 19.92
C ALA A 50 37.35 55.38 20.04
N VAL A 51 36.02 55.61 19.78
CA VAL A 51 35.42 56.93 19.89
C VAL A 51 35.45 57.47 21.32
N ALA A 52 35.20 56.65 22.33
CA ALA A 52 35.25 57.05 23.73
C ALA A 52 36.65 57.48 24.16
N LEU A 53 37.71 56.92 23.59
CA LEU A 53 39.08 57.28 23.83
C LEU A 53 39.49 58.61 23.15
N GLU A 54 38.99 58.91 21.97
CA GLU A 54 39.31 60.07 21.18
C GLU A 54 38.56 61.36 21.61
N LEU A 55 37.33 61.19 22.13
CA LEU A 55 36.41 62.33 22.43
C LEU A 55 36.53 62.93 23.82
N THR A 56 37.46 62.45 24.68
CA THR A 56 37.65 63.01 25.99
C THR A 56 38.31 64.41 25.89
N GLY A 57 37.52 65.48 25.80
CA GLY A 57 37.92 66.84 25.88
C GLY A 57 37.69 67.76 24.67
N GLU A 58 36.95 67.33 23.64
CA GLU A 58 36.72 68.13 22.43
C GLU A 58 35.54 69.10 22.50
N THR A 59 35.64 70.28 21.83
CA THR A 59 34.58 71.24 21.59
C THR A 59 33.61 70.76 20.43
N LYS A 60 32.42 71.37 20.26
CA LYS A 60 31.42 71.03 19.22
C LYS A 60 32.02 71.03 17.79
N GLU A 61 32.97 71.95 17.48
CA GLU A 61 33.64 72.04 16.18
C GLU A 61 34.63 70.87 15.94
N GLY A 62 35.32 70.45 16.97
CA GLY A 62 36.22 69.31 16.93
C GLY A 62 35.44 68.00 16.73
N MET A 63 34.25 67.87 17.31
CA MET A 63 33.40 66.71 17.09
C MET A 63 32.90 66.55 15.65
N PHE A 64 32.69 67.66 14.89
CA PHE A 64 32.30 67.56 13.46
C PHE A 64 33.43 66.93 12.61
N VAL A 65 34.65 67.31 12.84
CA VAL A 65 35.87 66.80 12.19
C VAL A 65 36.01 65.28 12.52
N THR A 66 35.80 64.94 13.78
CA THR A 66 35.95 63.56 14.28
C THR A 66 34.83 62.67 13.68
N ALA A 67 33.59 63.16 13.52
CA ALA A 67 32.48 62.39 12.90
C ALA A 67 32.78 62.04 11.43
N SER A 68 33.31 63.00 10.66
CA SER A 68 33.70 62.75 9.27
C SER A 68 34.90 61.81 9.14
N ASP A 69 35.86 61.91 10.08
CA ASP A 69 37.03 61.03 10.12
C ASP A 69 36.66 59.60 10.56
N LEU A 70 35.73 59.43 11.48
CA LEU A 70 35.19 58.14 11.89
C LEU A 70 34.48 57.43 10.71
N GLN A 71 33.66 58.16 9.94
CA GLN A 71 33.06 57.57 8.72
C GLN A 71 34.13 57.15 7.71
N ARG A 72 35.23 57.90 7.57
CA ARG A 72 36.33 57.57 6.68
C ARG A 72 37.16 56.39 7.16
N ARG A 73 37.38 56.26 8.50
CA ARG A 73 38.19 55.18 9.11
C ARG A 73 37.40 53.87 9.27
N TYR A 74 36.14 53.93 9.70
CA TYR A 74 35.34 52.76 10.09
C TYR A 74 34.17 52.49 9.16
N GLY A 75 33.77 53.48 8.34
CA GLY A 75 32.73 53.29 7.36
C GLY A 75 33.15 52.38 6.20
N SER A 76 32.24 51.60 5.68
CA SER A 76 32.41 50.76 4.48
C SER A 76 31.20 50.90 3.58
N GLN A 77 31.16 50.19 2.43
CA GLN A 77 29.99 50.17 1.56
C GLN A 77 28.75 49.61 2.30
N SER A 78 28.95 48.74 3.29
CA SER A 78 27.87 48.11 4.08
C SER A 78 27.69 48.71 5.47
N LEU A 79 28.60 49.59 5.96
CA LEU A 79 28.53 50.15 7.29
C LEU A 79 28.70 51.67 7.24
N ALA A 80 27.68 52.39 7.67
CA ALA A 80 27.75 53.84 7.88
C ALA A 80 27.81 54.15 9.38
N VAL A 81 28.68 55.10 9.74
CA VAL A 81 28.92 55.56 11.12
C VAL A 81 28.54 57.01 11.25
N ALA A 82 27.72 57.34 12.23
CA ALA A 82 27.28 58.69 12.51
C ALA A 82 27.34 59.00 14.02
N LEU A 83 27.55 60.26 14.36
CA LEU A 83 27.43 60.79 15.72
C LEU A 83 26.20 61.67 15.82
N VAL A 84 25.45 61.53 16.91
CA VAL A 84 24.29 62.33 17.26
C VAL A 84 24.63 63.08 18.56
N TYR A 85 24.63 64.43 18.52
CA TYR A 85 24.88 65.29 19.67
C TYR A 85 23.60 66.05 20.02
N ARG A 86 23.11 65.88 21.25
CA ARG A 86 21.83 66.49 21.73
C ARG A 86 20.66 66.30 20.79
N GLY A 87 20.55 65.14 20.13
CA GLY A 87 19.49 64.86 19.16
C GLY A 87 19.72 65.38 17.74
N GLU A 88 20.80 66.14 17.51
CA GLU A 88 21.18 66.63 16.16
C GLU A 88 22.26 65.74 15.54
N MET A 89 22.07 65.32 14.28
CA MET A 89 23.07 64.57 13.55
C MET A 89 24.24 65.49 13.17
N MET A 90 25.45 65.02 13.51
CA MET A 90 26.69 65.67 13.12
C MET A 90 27.08 65.20 11.71
N ALA A 91 27.60 66.09 10.87
CA ALA A 91 27.78 65.91 9.44
C ALA A 91 28.33 64.55 8.98
N GLY A 92 27.75 64.00 7.88
CA GLY A 92 28.29 62.91 7.11
C GLY A 92 27.41 61.70 6.88
N SER A 93 26.20 61.62 7.38
CA SER A 93 25.31 60.48 7.17
C SER A 93 23.88 60.86 6.84
N GLU A 94 23.22 60.08 6.00
CA GLU A 94 21.79 60.16 5.73
C GLU A 94 21.01 60.00 7.05
N ARG A 95 20.05 60.91 7.29
CA ARG A 95 19.13 60.79 8.42
C ARG A 95 18.36 59.50 8.30
N PRO A 96 18.48 58.55 9.23
CA PRO A 96 17.57 57.44 9.24
C PRO A 96 16.13 57.91 9.41
N GLN A 97 15.28 57.65 8.46
CA GLN A 97 13.83 57.95 8.51
C GLN A 97 13.06 56.97 9.44
N VAL A 98 13.69 56.51 10.49
CA VAL A 98 13.11 55.48 11.37
C VAL A 98 12.49 56.18 12.58
N LEU A 99 11.17 56.24 12.60
CA LEU A 99 10.41 56.64 13.79
C LEU A 99 10.74 55.64 14.93
N GLY A 100 11.29 56.20 16.05
CA GLY A 100 11.44 55.45 17.31
C GLY A 100 12.89 55.18 17.79
N ILE A 101 13.93 55.57 17.05
CA ILE A 101 15.31 55.46 17.57
C ILE A 101 15.51 56.36 18.80
N GLU A 102 14.91 57.52 18.82
CA GLU A 102 15.04 58.48 19.96
C GLU A 102 14.39 57.91 21.23
N GLU A 103 13.28 57.21 21.13
CA GLU A 103 12.55 56.62 22.26
C GLU A 103 13.30 55.44 22.89
N LEU A 104 13.96 54.64 22.06
CA LEU A 104 14.77 53.48 22.47
C LEU A 104 16.11 53.88 23.12
N LEU A 105 16.70 55.02 22.73
CA LEU A 105 17.94 55.54 23.29
C LEU A 105 17.79 56.05 24.72
N VAL A 106 16.62 56.53 25.09
CA VAL A 106 16.32 57.10 26.41
C VAL A 106 16.33 56.05 27.52
N THR A 107 16.01 54.82 27.21
CA THR A 107 15.69 53.78 28.22
C THR A 107 16.84 52.79 28.52
N GLN A 108 17.75 52.47 27.59
CA GLN A 108 18.69 51.35 27.79
C GLN A 108 20.16 51.59 27.43
N GLY A 109 20.56 52.80 27.06
CA GLY A 109 21.96 53.08 26.65
C GLY A 109 22.41 52.46 25.34
N ARG A 110 21.72 51.43 24.85
CA ARG A 110 21.96 50.73 23.57
C ARG A 110 20.68 50.24 22.97
N ALA A 111 20.44 50.50 21.70
CA ALA A 111 19.24 50.03 20.96
C ALA A 111 19.63 49.45 19.59
N THR A 112 18.87 48.44 19.15
CA THR A 112 18.99 47.89 17.81
C THR A 112 17.63 47.87 17.14
N LEU A 113 17.54 48.38 15.89
CA LEU A 113 16.34 48.41 15.10
C LEU A 113 16.61 47.92 13.70
N LEU A 114 15.77 46.99 13.23
CA LEU A 114 15.78 46.48 11.87
C LEU A 114 14.71 47.17 11.04
N ASP A 115 15.13 47.95 10.04
CA ASP A 115 14.23 48.47 9.01
C ASP A 115 14.17 47.50 7.84
N GLY A 116 13.08 46.71 7.79
CA GLY A 116 12.87 45.74 6.72
C GLY A 116 12.56 46.38 5.35
N THR A 117 12.15 47.65 5.33
CA THR A 117 11.85 48.39 4.09
C THR A 117 13.12 48.93 3.47
N ALA A 118 13.95 49.54 4.28
CA ALA A 118 15.27 50.03 3.85
C ALA A 118 16.36 48.93 3.82
N GLN A 119 16.03 47.72 4.33
CA GLN A 119 16.99 46.61 4.50
C GLN A 119 18.26 47.01 5.26
N LYS A 120 18.11 47.83 6.31
CA LYS A 120 19.18 48.34 7.14
C LYS A 120 18.97 47.95 8.60
N LEU A 121 20.08 47.57 9.25
CA LEU A 121 20.13 47.32 10.68
C LEU A 121 20.77 48.55 11.34
N TYR A 122 20.03 49.23 12.18
CA TYR A 122 20.50 50.37 12.95
C TYR A 122 20.90 49.92 14.37
N ILE A 123 22.05 50.38 14.82
CA ILE A 123 22.55 50.20 16.19
C ILE A 123 22.90 51.56 16.74
N ALA A 124 22.22 51.93 17.80
CA ALA A 124 22.46 53.17 18.50
C ALA A 124 23.05 52.88 19.88
N HIS A 125 24.17 53.54 20.23
CA HIS A 125 24.88 53.40 21.50
C HIS A 125 25.10 54.77 22.14
N LYS A 126 24.59 55.00 23.34
CA LYS A 126 24.78 56.21 24.11
C LYS A 126 26.17 56.22 24.73
N LEU A 127 27.07 57.10 24.23
CA LEU A 127 28.43 57.25 24.74
C LEU A 127 28.49 58.18 25.96
N SER A 128 27.62 59.23 25.97
CA SER A 128 27.43 60.14 27.10
C SER A 128 25.96 60.65 27.11
N ASP A 129 25.61 61.49 28.09
CA ASP A 129 24.24 62.05 28.15
C ASP A 129 23.87 62.89 26.93
N GLU A 130 24.83 63.45 26.23
CA GLU A 130 24.63 64.30 25.07
C GLU A 130 25.07 63.67 23.75
N LEU A 131 25.83 62.52 23.79
CA LEU A 131 26.45 61.94 22.61
C LEU A 131 26.04 60.50 22.39
N THR A 132 25.52 60.19 21.19
CA THR A 132 25.15 58.88 20.76
C THR A 132 25.86 58.48 19.47
N LEU A 133 26.46 57.32 19.46
CA LEU A 133 27.01 56.68 18.27
C LEU A 133 25.85 55.93 17.54
N LEU A 134 25.68 56.20 16.26
CA LEU A 134 24.71 55.49 15.41
C LEU A 134 25.42 54.77 14.29
N LEU A 135 25.25 53.47 14.21
CA LEU A 135 25.71 52.66 13.11
C LEU A 135 24.52 52.19 12.27
N SER A 136 24.70 52.20 10.94
CA SER A 136 23.74 51.65 9.99
C SER A 136 24.47 50.60 9.16
N SER A 137 24.04 49.34 9.30
CA SER A 137 24.57 48.22 8.50
C SER A 137 23.56 47.83 7.42
N ASP A 138 24.05 47.73 6.18
CA ASP A 138 23.24 47.22 5.07
C ASP A 138 23.10 45.69 5.17
N VAL A 139 21.86 45.22 5.25
CA VAL A 139 21.51 43.79 5.33
C VAL A 139 20.74 43.30 4.09
N SER A 140 20.80 44.06 2.99
CA SER A 140 20.20 43.69 1.71
C SER A 140 20.61 42.30 1.25
N ALA A 141 21.88 41.93 1.41
CA ALA A 141 22.40 40.61 1.07
C ALA A 141 21.65 39.45 1.80
N VAL A 142 21.20 39.70 3.04
CA VAL A 142 20.41 38.71 3.80
C VAL A 142 19.01 38.53 3.18
N TYR A 143 18.42 39.62 2.70
CA TYR A 143 17.10 39.58 2.02
C TYR A 143 17.23 38.93 0.63
N ASP A 144 18.30 39.20 -0.11
CA ASP A 144 18.57 38.57 -1.40
C ASP A 144 18.81 37.06 -1.20
N PHE A 145 19.59 36.66 -0.24
CA PHE A 145 19.76 35.24 0.14
C PHE A 145 18.42 34.58 0.49
N ARG A 146 17.56 35.24 1.26
CA ARG A 146 16.22 34.73 1.57
C ARG A 146 15.39 34.52 0.31
N ARG A 147 15.47 35.47 -0.64
CA ARG A 147 14.74 35.40 -1.91
C ARG A 147 15.21 34.21 -2.76
N GLU A 148 16.52 34.06 -2.90
CA GLU A 148 17.11 32.92 -3.63
C GLU A 148 16.73 31.58 -2.97
N LEU A 149 16.88 31.50 -1.66
CA LEU A 149 16.52 30.30 -0.89
C LEU A 149 15.02 29.97 -1.05
N ALA A 150 14.14 30.98 -1.07
CA ALA A 150 12.71 30.79 -1.30
C ALA A 150 12.40 30.25 -2.70
N LEU A 151 13.10 30.72 -3.73
CA LEU A 151 12.95 30.22 -5.09
C LEU A 151 13.38 28.76 -5.20
N TRP A 152 14.53 28.40 -4.66
CA TRP A 152 15.02 27.02 -4.66
C TRP A 152 14.14 26.08 -3.83
N ALA A 153 13.77 26.47 -2.62
CA ALA A 153 12.90 25.69 -1.77
C ALA A 153 11.50 25.51 -2.36
N GLY A 154 10.96 26.56 -3.00
CA GLY A 154 9.69 26.50 -3.73
C GLY A 154 9.75 25.56 -4.93
N GLY A 155 10.82 25.64 -5.73
CA GLY A 155 11.03 24.75 -6.88
C GLY A 155 11.16 23.28 -6.47
N LEU A 156 11.96 22.97 -5.45
CA LEU A 156 12.09 21.62 -4.90
C LEU A 156 10.77 21.10 -4.31
N SER A 157 10.02 21.96 -3.62
CA SER A 157 8.68 21.63 -3.11
C SER A 157 7.73 21.25 -4.23
N LEU A 158 7.69 21.99 -5.33
CA LEU A 158 6.86 21.71 -6.49
C LEU A 158 7.23 20.36 -7.12
N ILE A 159 8.52 20.10 -7.32
CA ILE A 159 9.02 18.81 -7.84
C ILE A 159 8.61 17.67 -6.90
N GLY A 160 8.76 17.85 -5.59
CA GLY A 160 8.36 16.86 -4.58
C GLY A 160 6.87 16.52 -4.65
N VAL A 161 6.02 17.54 -4.78
CA VAL A 161 4.57 17.35 -4.95
C VAL A 161 4.26 16.60 -6.26
N MET A 162 4.88 16.98 -7.38
CA MET A 162 4.67 16.30 -8.67
C MET A 162 5.07 14.83 -8.62
N LEU A 163 6.25 14.52 -8.06
CA LEU A 163 6.74 13.14 -7.89
C LEU A 163 5.81 12.33 -6.98
N SER A 164 5.34 12.93 -5.88
CA SER A 164 4.39 12.28 -4.97
C SER A 164 3.05 12.00 -5.65
N CYS A 165 2.53 12.91 -6.47
CA CYS A 165 1.33 12.70 -7.26
C CYS A 165 1.51 11.53 -8.26
N MET A 166 2.62 11.49 -8.98
CA MET A 166 2.93 10.41 -9.92
C MET A 166 3.04 9.06 -9.21
N LEU A 167 3.78 9.00 -8.11
CA LEU A 167 3.94 7.78 -7.31
C LEU A 167 2.60 7.32 -6.73
N SER A 168 1.75 8.23 -6.25
CA SER A 168 0.42 7.96 -5.73
C SER A 168 -0.48 7.25 -6.76
N VAL A 169 -0.46 7.70 -8.02
CA VAL A 169 -1.21 7.06 -9.12
C VAL A 169 -0.68 5.66 -9.42
N LEU A 170 0.64 5.49 -9.47
CA LEU A 170 1.29 4.19 -9.74
C LEU A 170 0.99 3.17 -8.62
N VAL A 171 1.24 3.55 -7.36
CA VAL A 171 1.02 2.68 -6.20
C VAL A 171 -0.46 2.32 -6.03
N SER A 172 -1.35 3.32 -6.18
CA SER A 172 -2.80 3.08 -6.12
C SER A 172 -3.28 2.13 -7.23
N GLY A 173 -2.69 2.22 -8.44
CA GLY A 173 -2.95 1.29 -9.54
C GLY A 173 -2.49 -0.12 -9.25
N TRP A 174 -1.30 -0.27 -8.73
CA TRP A 174 -0.69 -1.57 -8.39
C TRP A 174 -1.41 -2.25 -7.22
N LEU A 175 -1.70 -1.53 -6.14
CA LEU A 175 -2.40 -2.07 -4.97
C LEU A 175 -3.85 -2.47 -5.25
N ALA A 176 -4.54 -1.74 -6.13
CA ALA A 176 -5.96 -2.00 -6.42
C ALA A 176 -6.21 -3.20 -7.34
N LYS A 177 -5.21 -3.63 -8.13
CA LYS A 177 -5.35 -4.76 -9.07
C LYS A 177 -5.71 -6.08 -8.37
N PRO A 178 -4.96 -6.56 -7.35
CA PRO A 178 -5.26 -7.83 -6.68
C PRO A 178 -6.63 -7.81 -5.98
N PHE A 179 -7.03 -6.68 -5.38
CA PHE A 179 -8.35 -6.56 -4.75
C PHE A 179 -9.50 -6.63 -5.76
N LYS A 180 -9.34 -6.02 -6.95
CA LYS A 180 -10.33 -6.12 -8.02
C LYS A 180 -10.44 -7.53 -8.56
N GLN A 181 -9.31 -8.21 -8.74
CA GLN A 181 -9.28 -9.61 -9.20
C GLN A 181 -9.96 -10.52 -8.18
N LEU A 182 -9.67 -10.36 -6.89
CA LEU A 182 -10.30 -11.14 -5.82
C LEU A 182 -11.81 -10.88 -5.74
N ALA A 183 -12.24 -9.62 -5.85
CA ALA A 183 -13.65 -9.26 -5.87
C ALA A 183 -14.39 -9.84 -7.10
N ALA A 184 -13.75 -9.79 -8.28
CA ALA A 184 -14.30 -10.38 -9.49
C ALA A 184 -14.42 -11.91 -9.39
N GLN A 185 -13.41 -12.60 -8.87
CA GLN A 185 -13.44 -14.04 -8.63
C GLN A 185 -14.54 -14.43 -7.62
N ARG A 186 -14.70 -13.65 -6.53
CA ARG A 186 -15.80 -13.87 -5.59
C ARG A 186 -17.18 -13.69 -6.23
N GLN A 187 -17.34 -12.67 -7.07
CA GLN A 187 -18.59 -12.41 -7.75
C GLN A 187 -18.92 -13.54 -8.75
N GLU A 188 -17.96 -13.97 -9.54
CA GLU A 188 -18.09 -15.08 -10.48
C GLU A 188 -18.49 -16.38 -9.75
N LEU A 189 -17.88 -16.65 -8.59
CA LEU A 189 -18.24 -17.77 -7.73
C LEU A 189 -19.70 -17.70 -7.27
N ILE A 190 -20.15 -16.54 -6.78
CA ILE A 190 -21.55 -16.33 -6.32
C ILE A 190 -22.53 -16.50 -7.47
N ASP A 191 -22.23 -15.93 -8.64
CA ASP A 191 -23.11 -16.02 -9.81
C ASP A 191 -23.24 -17.47 -10.32
N ALA A 192 -22.10 -18.20 -10.37
CA ALA A 192 -22.09 -19.61 -10.74
C ALA A 192 -22.86 -20.46 -9.72
N LEU A 193 -22.71 -20.19 -8.43
CA LEU A 193 -23.42 -20.86 -7.34
C LEU A 193 -24.92 -20.63 -7.45
N ALA A 194 -25.35 -19.40 -7.64
CA ALA A 194 -26.77 -19.06 -7.82
C ALA A 194 -27.38 -19.77 -9.03
N HIS A 195 -26.62 -19.92 -10.13
CA HIS A 195 -27.06 -20.61 -11.32
C HIS A 195 -27.19 -22.13 -11.08
N GLU A 196 -26.18 -22.76 -10.47
CA GLU A 196 -26.18 -24.22 -10.19
C GLU A 196 -27.22 -24.62 -9.12
N MET A 197 -27.56 -23.71 -8.18
CA MET A 197 -28.67 -23.93 -7.22
C MET A 197 -30.05 -23.76 -7.83
N ARG A 198 -30.22 -22.81 -8.75
CA ARG A 198 -31.54 -22.53 -9.37
C ARG A 198 -32.08 -23.72 -10.15
N THR A 199 -31.22 -24.45 -10.83
CA THR A 199 -31.61 -25.59 -11.68
C THR A 199 -32.29 -26.73 -10.88
N PRO A 200 -31.65 -27.31 -9.84
CA PRO A 200 -32.30 -28.38 -9.04
C PRO A 200 -33.52 -27.86 -8.27
N LEU A 201 -33.46 -26.63 -7.76
CA LEU A 201 -34.60 -26.03 -7.07
C LEU A 201 -35.81 -25.88 -8.01
N THR A 202 -35.61 -25.48 -9.25
CA THR A 202 -36.67 -25.37 -10.25
C THR A 202 -37.25 -26.76 -10.62
N ALA A 203 -36.37 -27.78 -10.69
CA ALA A 203 -36.82 -29.15 -10.94
C ALA A 203 -37.70 -29.70 -9.78
N ILE A 204 -37.27 -29.48 -8.53
CA ILE A 204 -38.05 -29.88 -7.34
C ILE A 204 -39.36 -29.13 -7.31
N LEU A 205 -39.39 -27.80 -7.46
CA LEU A 205 -40.63 -27.02 -7.45
C LEU A 205 -41.58 -27.40 -8.61
N GLY A 206 -41.01 -27.69 -9.79
CA GLY A 206 -41.79 -28.21 -10.93
C GLY A 206 -42.41 -29.56 -10.65
N GLY A 207 -41.65 -30.46 -10.00
CA GLY A 207 -42.13 -31.76 -9.56
C GLY A 207 -43.28 -31.65 -8.55
N VAL A 208 -43.17 -30.78 -7.55
CA VAL A 208 -44.23 -30.52 -6.57
C VAL A 208 -45.51 -30.05 -7.28
N ARG A 209 -45.40 -29.06 -8.17
CA ARG A 209 -46.58 -28.57 -8.93
C ARG A 209 -47.24 -29.61 -9.82
N LEU A 210 -46.46 -30.54 -10.37
CA LEU A 210 -47.01 -31.66 -11.15
C LEU A 210 -47.75 -32.65 -10.25
N LEU A 211 -47.23 -32.96 -9.06
CA LEU A 211 -47.88 -33.80 -8.07
C LEU A 211 -49.22 -33.23 -7.58
N GLU A 212 -49.28 -31.88 -7.45
CA GLU A 212 -50.52 -31.20 -7.01
C GLU A 212 -51.62 -31.16 -8.07
N ARG A 213 -51.25 -31.04 -9.37
CA ARG A 213 -52.19 -30.73 -10.44
C ARG A 213 -52.55 -31.91 -11.33
N ALA A 214 -51.71 -32.92 -11.43
CA ALA A 214 -51.90 -34.03 -12.36
C ALA A 214 -52.44 -35.26 -11.64
N ASN A 215 -53.45 -35.90 -12.23
CA ASN A 215 -53.90 -37.23 -11.82
C ASN A 215 -52.88 -38.24 -12.36
N LEU A 216 -51.76 -38.43 -11.66
CA LEU A 216 -50.65 -39.29 -12.08
C LEU A 216 -50.91 -40.73 -11.64
N ASP A 217 -50.55 -41.68 -12.51
CA ASP A 217 -50.44 -43.08 -12.10
C ASP A 217 -49.34 -43.28 -11.07
N GLU A 218 -49.41 -44.32 -10.25
CA GLU A 218 -48.50 -44.57 -9.15
C GLU A 218 -47.04 -44.68 -9.64
N LYS A 219 -46.80 -45.27 -10.80
CA LYS A 219 -45.47 -45.42 -11.38
C LYS A 219 -44.83 -44.05 -11.73
N ARG A 220 -45.60 -43.13 -12.30
CA ARG A 220 -45.15 -41.76 -12.60
C ARG A 220 -44.93 -40.92 -11.33
N ARG A 221 -45.83 -41.11 -10.35
CA ARG A 221 -45.74 -40.46 -9.06
C ARG A 221 -44.43 -40.84 -8.32
N VAL A 222 -44.13 -42.14 -8.25
CA VAL A 222 -42.89 -42.66 -7.64
C VAL A 222 -41.66 -42.18 -8.40
N GLY A 223 -41.68 -42.22 -9.74
CA GLY A 223 -40.55 -41.73 -10.56
C GLY A 223 -40.29 -40.24 -10.38
N LEU A 224 -41.36 -39.43 -10.19
CA LEU A 224 -41.21 -37.99 -9.95
C LEU A 224 -40.65 -37.70 -8.56
N LEU A 225 -41.12 -38.42 -7.52
CA LEU A 225 -40.58 -38.33 -6.16
C LEU A 225 -39.11 -38.74 -6.11
N ASP A 226 -38.70 -39.83 -6.78
CA ASP A 226 -37.31 -40.26 -6.88
C ASP A 226 -36.41 -39.20 -7.57
N SER A 227 -36.93 -38.59 -8.64
CA SER A 227 -36.21 -37.49 -9.31
C SER A 227 -36.02 -36.28 -8.41
N MET A 228 -37.04 -35.87 -7.66
CA MET A 228 -36.96 -34.77 -6.70
C MET A 228 -36.00 -35.08 -5.55
N ALA A 229 -36.03 -36.32 -5.02
CA ALA A 229 -35.10 -36.75 -3.99
C ALA A 229 -33.63 -36.69 -4.47
N LYS A 230 -33.38 -37.11 -5.72
CA LYS A 230 -32.04 -37.00 -6.34
C LYS A 230 -31.57 -35.56 -6.48
N GLU A 231 -32.43 -34.64 -6.86
CA GLU A 231 -32.05 -33.21 -6.95
C GLU A 231 -31.87 -32.57 -5.57
N ALA A 232 -32.63 -32.97 -4.55
CA ALA A 232 -32.45 -32.54 -3.17
C ALA A 232 -31.09 -33.03 -2.59
N GLN A 233 -30.76 -34.32 -2.82
CA GLN A 233 -29.45 -34.86 -2.43
C GLN A 233 -28.30 -34.12 -3.12
N ARG A 234 -28.46 -33.79 -4.40
CA ARG A 234 -27.47 -33.01 -5.14
C ARG A 234 -27.24 -31.61 -4.53
N LEU A 235 -28.29 -30.95 -4.05
CA LEU A 235 -28.16 -29.67 -3.33
C LEU A 235 -27.42 -29.84 -2.01
N SER A 236 -27.74 -30.91 -1.25
CA SER A 236 -27.04 -31.22 0.00
C SER A 236 -25.56 -31.48 -0.22
N ASP A 237 -25.20 -32.31 -1.22
CA ASP A 237 -23.79 -32.56 -1.58
C ASP A 237 -23.04 -31.30 -1.99
N MET A 238 -23.74 -30.35 -2.64
CA MET A 238 -23.15 -29.08 -3.04
C MET A 238 -22.89 -28.18 -1.83
N ASP A 239 -23.83 -28.13 -0.87
CA ASP A 239 -23.69 -27.35 0.37
C ASP A 239 -22.53 -27.88 1.22
N GLU A 240 -22.43 -29.20 1.42
CA GLU A 240 -21.30 -29.81 2.13
C GLU A 240 -19.93 -29.46 1.54
N ARG A 241 -19.84 -29.49 0.20
CA ARG A 241 -18.60 -29.14 -0.51
C ARG A 241 -18.25 -27.65 -0.37
N LEU A 242 -19.25 -26.77 -0.35
CA LEU A 242 -19.05 -25.33 -0.12
C LEU A 242 -18.59 -25.05 1.31
N LEU A 243 -19.24 -25.69 2.29
CA LEU A 243 -18.81 -25.59 3.69
C LEU A 243 -17.38 -26.09 3.86
N MET A 244 -17.03 -27.20 3.21
CA MET A 244 -15.66 -27.72 3.23
C MET A 244 -14.65 -26.73 2.62
N LEU A 245 -14.98 -26.12 1.47
CA LEU A 245 -14.14 -25.11 0.84
C LEU A 245 -13.90 -23.88 1.73
N THR A 246 -14.88 -23.47 2.52
CA THR A 246 -14.76 -22.37 3.47
C THR A 246 -13.97 -22.74 4.71
N ARG A 247 -14.14 -23.95 5.25
CA ARG A 247 -13.35 -24.45 6.39
C ARG A 247 -11.88 -24.54 6.06
N LEU A 248 -11.52 -25.05 4.87
CA LEU A 248 -10.13 -25.11 4.40
C LEU A 248 -9.42 -23.75 4.28
N GLU A 249 -10.14 -22.63 4.42
CA GLU A 249 -9.54 -21.30 4.46
C GLU A 249 -9.15 -20.84 5.86
N HIS A 250 -9.73 -21.43 6.90
CA HIS A 250 -9.62 -20.92 8.26
C HIS A 250 -8.91 -21.90 9.20
N ASP A 251 -8.96 -23.21 8.92
CA ASP A 251 -8.43 -24.23 9.80
C ASP A 251 -6.99 -24.59 9.37
N ALA A 252 -6.08 -24.61 10.33
CA ALA A 252 -4.72 -25.12 10.12
C ALA A 252 -4.74 -26.65 10.08
N PRO A 253 -4.19 -27.30 9.03
CA PRO A 253 -4.18 -28.75 8.93
C PRO A 253 -3.25 -29.37 9.98
N GLU A 254 -3.67 -30.50 10.56
CA GLU A 254 -2.82 -31.32 11.42
C GLU A 254 -2.08 -32.36 10.57
N PHE A 255 -0.76 -32.19 10.44
CA PHE A 255 0.09 -33.06 9.67
C PHE A 255 0.55 -34.25 10.52
N VAL A 256 0.05 -35.44 10.20
CA VAL A 256 0.43 -36.68 10.86
C VAL A 256 1.02 -37.68 9.86
N PRO A 257 2.02 -38.49 10.24
CA PRO A 257 2.50 -39.57 9.38
C PRO A 257 1.50 -40.73 9.36
N PHE A 258 1.22 -41.26 8.16
CA PHE A 258 0.36 -42.44 7.97
C PHE A 258 0.78 -43.28 6.77
N SER A 259 0.39 -44.59 6.76
CA SER A 259 0.59 -45.48 5.63
C SER A 259 -0.29 -45.06 4.44
N ALA A 260 0.35 -44.82 3.30
CA ALA A 260 -0.32 -44.51 2.05
C ALA A 260 -1.22 -45.69 1.59
N MET A 261 -0.78 -46.92 1.78
CA MET A 261 -1.51 -48.13 1.41
C MET A 261 -2.78 -48.28 2.26
N GLU A 262 -2.69 -48.11 3.57
CA GLU A 262 -3.88 -48.19 4.48
C GLU A 262 -4.87 -47.10 4.13
N MET A 263 -4.41 -45.86 3.99
CA MET A 263 -5.23 -44.71 3.61
C MET A 263 -5.94 -44.96 2.27
N ALA A 264 -5.21 -45.44 1.24
CA ALA A 264 -5.80 -45.72 -0.06
C ALA A 264 -6.84 -46.82 -0.01
N LYS A 265 -6.58 -47.92 0.72
CA LYS A 265 -7.58 -49.00 0.91
C LYS A 265 -8.83 -48.52 1.56
N GLU A 266 -8.72 -47.69 2.59
CA GLU A 266 -9.89 -47.08 3.25
C GLU A 266 -10.65 -46.11 2.32
N ALA A 267 -9.91 -45.26 1.58
CA ALA A 267 -10.51 -44.34 0.61
C ALA A 267 -11.30 -45.07 -0.47
N LEU A 268 -10.78 -46.22 -0.91
CA LEU A 268 -11.29 -46.99 -2.05
C LEU A 268 -12.34 -48.04 -1.68
N ALA A 269 -12.49 -48.39 -0.41
CA ALA A 269 -13.41 -49.44 0.06
C ALA A 269 -14.88 -49.28 -0.38
N VAL A 270 -15.28 -48.05 -0.67
CA VAL A 270 -16.66 -47.74 -1.11
C VAL A 270 -16.86 -47.78 -2.63
N PHE A 271 -15.80 -48.08 -3.39
CA PHE A 271 -15.83 -48.06 -4.86
C PHE A 271 -15.61 -49.45 -5.46
N GLU A 272 -16.50 -49.85 -6.34
CA GLU A 272 -16.31 -51.03 -7.22
C GLU A 272 -15.58 -50.61 -8.51
N GLY A 273 -14.83 -51.53 -9.12
CA GLY A 273 -14.13 -51.24 -10.39
C GLY A 273 -13.02 -50.22 -10.29
N VAL A 274 -12.25 -50.28 -9.22
CA VAL A 274 -11.02 -49.46 -8.99
C VAL A 274 -9.90 -50.44 -8.68
N THR A 275 -8.71 -50.24 -9.30
CA THR A 275 -7.49 -50.98 -9.00
C THR A 275 -6.53 -50.14 -8.22
N LEU A 276 -5.88 -50.73 -7.22
CA LEU A 276 -4.83 -50.09 -6.41
C LEU A 276 -3.49 -50.80 -6.67
N GLU A 277 -2.49 -50.04 -7.07
CA GLU A 277 -1.14 -50.49 -7.39
C GLU A 277 -0.08 -49.64 -6.65
N GLY A 278 1.14 -50.14 -6.61
CA GLY A 278 2.29 -49.43 -6.01
C GLY A 278 2.71 -49.99 -4.66
N GLU A 279 3.81 -49.46 -4.16
CA GLU A 279 4.39 -49.86 -2.87
C GLU A 279 3.86 -48.94 -1.76
N ASP A 280 3.86 -49.46 -0.53
CA ASP A 280 3.50 -48.64 0.63
C ASP A 280 4.55 -47.55 0.87
N ALA A 281 4.08 -46.35 1.19
CA ALA A 281 4.90 -45.22 1.54
C ALA A 281 4.30 -44.52 2.78
N VAL A 282 5.13 -43.79 3.49
CA VAL A 282 4.62 -42.94 4.60
C VAL A 282 4.40 -41.53 4.06
N PHE A 283 3.16 -41.06 4.14
CA PHE A 283 2.81 -39.68 3.86
C PHE A 283 2.69 -38.89 5.14
N THR A 284 3.12 -37.62 5.12
CA THR A 284 2.93 -36.70 6.25
C THR A 284 2.02 -35.58 5.78
N ALA A 285 0.75 -35.66 6.16
CA ALA A 285 -0.30 -34.73 5.75
C ALA A 285 -1.51 -34.85 6.68
N GLU A 286 -2.56 -34.09 6.44
CA GLU A 286 -3.84 -34.35 7.05
C GLU A 286 -4.52 -35.53 6.36
N ARG A 287 -4.71 -36.60 7.10
CA ARG A 287 -5.15 -37.91 6.59
C ARG A 287 -6.54 -37.85 5.96
N GLU A 288 -7.51 -37.23 6.63
CA GLU A 288 -8.90 -37.15 6.18
C GLU A 288 -9.03 -36.33 4.89
N LEU A 289 -8.28 -35.23 4.77
CA LEU A 289 -8.24 -34.44 3.55
C LEU A 289 -7.58 -35.19 2.40
N THR A 290 -6.59 -36.02 2.69
CA THR A 290 -5.96 -36.87 1.65
C THR A 290 -6.92 -37.94 1.16
N ILE A 291 -7.68 -38.58 2.05
CA ILE A 291 -8.78 -39.51 1.70
C ILE A 291 -9.81 -38.82 0.80
N LEU A 292 -10.25 -37.62 1.20
CA LEU A 292 -11.21 -36.83 0.45
C LEU A 292 -10.70 -36.46 -0.93
N LEU A 293 -9.43 -36.06 -1.04
CA LEU A 293 -8.78 -35.74 -2.31
C LEU A 293 -8.79 -36.98 -3.22
N LEU A 294 -8.33 -38.13 -2.75
CA LEU A 294 -8.29 -39.37 -3.52
C LEU A 294 -9.70 -39.79 -3.96
N ARG A 295 -10.68 -39.77 -3.06
CA ARG A 295 -12.09 -40.08 -3.40
C ARG A 295 -12.66 -39.18 -4.50
N ASN A 296 -12.40 -37.85 -4.44
CA ASN A 296 -12.86 -36.93 -5.47
C ASN A 296 -12.22 -37.20 -6.83
N LEU A 297 -10.94 -37.57 -6.89
CA LEU A 297 -10.28 -37.93 -8.14
C LEU A 297 -10.86 -39.22 -8.72
N VAL A 298 -11.09 -40.24 -7.90
CA VAL A 298 -11.71 -41.51 -8.33
C VAL A 298 -13.12 -41.28 -8.82
N VAL A 299 -13.94 -40.51 -8.13
CA VAL A 299 -15.31 -40.14 -8.57
C VAL A 299 -15.27 -39.44 -9.93
N ASN A 300 -14.33 -38.56 -10.16
CA ASN A 300 -14.18 -37.87 -11.44
C ASN A 300 -13.76 -38.85 -12.54
N GLY A 301 -12.85 -39.75 -12.30
CA GLY A 301 -12.46 -40.80 -13.26
C GLY A 301 -13.65 -41.72 -13.63
N LYS A 302 -14.40 -42.17 -12.64
CA LYS A 302 -15.61 -43.00 -12.90
C LYS A 302 -16.67 -42.26 -13.73
N ARG A 303 -16.83 -40.95 -13.49
CA ARG A 303 -17.74 -40.11 -14.26
C ARG A 303 -17.28 -39.80 -15.68
N ALA A 304 -15.99 -39.84 -15.93
CA ALA A 304 -15.44 -39.63 -17.28
C ALA A 304 -15.88 -40.74 -18.26
N GLY A 305 -16.33 -41.88 -17.74
CA GLY A 305 -16.93 -42.99 -18.50
C GLY A 305 -15.87 -43.69 -19.34
N GLY A 306 -15.23 -44.69 -18.80
CA GLY A 306 -14.32 -45.57 -19.50
C GLY A 306 -14.75 -47.02 -19.46
N THR A 307 -14.16 -47.84 -20.27
CA THR A 307 -14.41 -49.31 -20.31
C THR A 307 -13.49 -50.04 -19.30
N GLU A 308 -12.39 -49.44 -18.92
CA GLU A 308 -11.44 -50.01 -17.97
C GLU A 308 -11.66 -49.50 -16.54
N PRO A 309 -11.26 -50.29 -15.51
CA PRO A 309 -11.28 -49.82 -14.13
C PRO A 309 -10.43 -48.58 -13.96
N VAL A 310 -10.88 -47.65 -13.05
CA VAL A 310 -10.02 -46.53 -12.62
C VAL A 310 -8.83 -47.06 -11.84
N ARG A 311 -7.63 -46.67 -12.25
CA ARG A 311 -6.37 -47.15 -11.65
C ARG A 311 -5.82 -46.08 -10.72
N VAL A 312 -5.52 -46.46 -9.48
CA VAL A 312 -4.82 -45.68 -8.49
C VAL A 312 -3.45 -46.25 -8.30
N THR A 313 -2.42 -45.46 -8.49
CA THR A 313 -1.01 -45.89 -8.29
C THR A 313 -0.39 -45.04 -7.18
N LEU A 314 0.11 -45.73 -6.13
CA LEU A 314 0.86 -45.08 -5.07
C LEU A 314 2.30 -44.87 -5.53
N GLU A 315 2.81 -43.65 -5.27
CA GLU A 315 4.18 -43.26 -5.57
C GLU A 315 4.86 -42.83 -4.27
N LYS A 316 6.20 -42.78 -4.24
CA LYS A 316 6.97 -42.45 -3.03
C LYS A 316 6.51 -41.14 -2.36
N ASN A 317 6.13 -40.14 -3.15
CA ASN A 317 5.76 -38.78 -2.65
C ASN A 317 4.37 -38.36 -3.13
N GLY A 318 3.45 -39.29 -3.28
CA GLY A 318 2.11 -38.99 -3.76
C GLY A 318 1.38 -40.16 -4.37
N PHE A 319 0.44 -39.86 -5.23
CA PHE A 319 -0.31 -40.88 -5.96
C PHE A 319 -0.86 -40.35 -7.28
N SER A 320 -1.14 -41.24 -8.22
CA SER A 320 -1.81 -40.90 -9.46
C SER A 320 -3.12 -41.68 -9.61
N VAL A 321 -4.10 -41.03 -10.28
CA VAL A 321 -5.38 -41.64 -10.64
C VAL A 321 -5.54 -41.55 -12.16
N VAL A 322 -5.77 -42.69 -12.80
CA VAL A 322 -5.88 -42.83 -14.25
C VAL A 322 -7.25 -43.38 -14.61
N ASP A 323 -7.93 -42.75 -15.53
CA ASP A 323 -9.14 -43.23 -16.16
C ASP A 323 -8.98 -43.39 -17.67
N SER A 324 -9.82 -44.24 -18.28
CA SER A 324 -9.91 -44.45 -19.73
C SER A 324 -11.12 -43.74 -20.35
N GLY A 325 -11.53 -42.61 -19.75
CA GLY A 325 -12.73 -41.85 -20.12
C GLY A 325 -12.55 -41.01 -21.39
N CYS A 326 -13.43 -40.03 -21.55
CA CYS A 326 -13.49 -39.20 -22.77
C CYS A 326 -12.27 -38.25 -22.92
N GLY A 327 -11.46 -38.04 -21.88
CA GLY A 327 -10.36 -37.10 -21.90
C GLY A 327 -10.77 -35.63 -22.01
N MET A 328 -9.76 -34.75 -22.11
CA MET A 328 -9.95 -33.29 -22.14
C MET A 328 -9.07 -32.63 -23.18
N THR A 329 -9.53 -31.49 -23.74
CA THR A 329 -8.70 -30.59 -24.55
C THR A 329 -7.76 -29.76 -23.66
N LYS A 330 -6.74 -29.12 -24.24
CA LYS A 330 -5.84 -28.21 -23.51
C LYS A 330 -6.58 -27.06 -22.84
N GLU A 331 -7.59 -26.51 -23.51
CA GLU A 331 -8.43 -25.41 -22.98
C GLU A 331 -9.28 -25.90 -21.80
N GLN A 332 -9.78 -27.16 -21.86
CA GLN A 332 -10.53 -27.76 -20.77
C GLN A 332 -9.64 -28.04 -19.56
N ILE A 333 -8.42 -28.56 -19.78
CA ILE A 333 -7.44 -28.79 -18.71
C ILE A 333 -7.10 -27.47 -17.99
N ALA A 334 -6.86 -26.38 -18.73
CA ALA A 334 -6.55 -25.07 -18.16
C ALA A 334 -7.64 -24.56 -17.19
N ARG A 335 -8.91 -24.95 -17.42
CA ARG A 335 -10.07 -24.55 -16.64
C ARG A 335 -10.61 -25.64 -15.71
N ALA A 336 -10.04 -26.84 -15.74
CA ALA A 336 -10.57 -28.00 -14.99
C ALA A 336 -10.64 -27.76 -13.47
N PHE A 337 -9.81 -26.86 -12.95
CA PHE A 337 -9.78 -26.47 -11.54
C PHE A 337 -10.64 -25.25 -11.19
N ASP A 338 -11.29 -24.63 -12.19
CA ASP A 338 -12.18 -23.49 -11.93
C ASP A 338 -13.45 -23.97 -11.24
N PRO A 339 -13.96 -23.26 -10.21
CA PRO A 339 -15.20 -23.64 -9.55
C PRO A 339 -16.35 -23.71 -10.54
N PHE A 340 -17.19 -24.75 -10.40
CA PHE A 340 -18.37 -25.02 -11.25
C PHE A 340 -18.09 -25.28 -12.74
N TYR A 341 -16.81 -25.36 -13.15
CA TYR A 341 -16.47 -25.67 -14.51
C TYR A 341 -16.80 -27.13 -14.86
N LYS A 342 -17.40 -27.33 -16.03
CA LYS A 342 -17.77 -28.63 -16.58
C LYS A 342 -17.38 -28.67 -18.05
N ALA A 343 -16.57 -29.66 -18.43
CA ALA A 343 -16.10 -29.84 -19.81
C ALA A 343 -17.28 -30.13 -20.77
N ASP A 344 -18.31 -30.87 -20.31
CA ASP A 344 -19.53 -31.18 -21.06
C ASP A 344 -20.77 -30.96 -20.17
N LYS A 345 -21.57 -29.94 -20.51
CA LYS A 345 -22.78 -29.57 -19.77
C LYS A 345 -23.91 -30.64 -19.89
N SER A 346 -23.91 -31.43 -20.97
CA SER A 346 -24.96 -32.41 -21.23
C SER A 346 -24.72 -33.70 -20.42
N ARG A 347 -23.52 -34.22 -20.40
CA ARG A 347 -23.12 -35.39 -19.59
C ARG A 347 -23.16 -35.09 -18.09
N ALA A 348 -22.70 -33.90 -17.70
CA ALA A 348 -22.66 -33.48 -16.30
C ALA A 348 -24.06 -33.39 -15.66
N ARG A 349 -25.13 -33.13 -16.43
CA ARG A 349 -26.51 -33.18 -15.92
C ARG A 349 -26.94 -34.61 -15.62
N ALA A 350 -26.61 -35.56 -16.46
CA ALA A 350 -26.97 -36.96 -16.27
C ALA A 350 -26.20 -37.62 -15.09
N GLN A 351 -24.97 -37.17 -14.82
CA GLN A 351 -24.07 -37.79 -13.84
C GLN A 351 -23.89 -36.99 -12.52
N GLY A 352 -24.59 -35.88 -12.34
CA GLY A 352 -24.80 -35.26 -11.01
C GLY A 352 -23.61 -34.49 -10.41
N GLY A 353 -22.61 -34.02 -11.18
CA GLY A 353 -21.48 -33.30 -10.65
C GLY A 353 -21.69 -31.79 -10.51
N ALA A 354 -21.40 -31.18 -9.35
CA ALA A 354 -21.48 -29.72 -9.13
C ALA A 354 -20.31 -28.95 -9.73
N GLY A 355 -19.26 -29.61 -10.27
CA GLY A 355 -18.06 -28.93 -10.76
C GLY A 355 -17.14 -28.37 -9.66
N LEU A 356 -17.30 -28.84 -8.42
CA LEU A 356 -16.50 -28.40 -7.26
C LEU A 356 -15.40 -29.41 -6.86
N GLY A 357 -15.43 -30.66 -7.40
CA GLY A 357 -14.53 -31.73 -6.96
C GLY A 357 -13.06 -31.42 -7.21
N LEU A 358 -12.67 -31.03 -8.42
CA LEU A 358 -11.28 -30.69 -8.77
C LEU A 358 -10.84 -29.38 -8.11
N THR A 359 -11.74 -28.42 -7.93
CA THR A 359 -11.47 -27.19 -7.15
C THR A 359 -11.09 -27.52 -5.71
N LEU A 360 -11.86 -28.43 -5.07
CA LEU A 360 -11.56 -28.92 -3.73
C LEU A 360 -10.22 -29.65 -3.68
N CYS A 361 -9.95 -30.55 -4.65
CA CYS A 361 -8.66 -31.22 -4.74
C CYS A 361 -7.48 -30.23 -4.84
N LYS A 362 -7.60 -29.21 -5.69
CA LYS A 362 -6.57 -28.16 -5.82
C LYS A 362 -6.35 -27.40 -4.52
N LYS A 363 -7.41 -27.12 -3.76
CA LYS A 363 -7.35 -26.41 -2.50
C LYS A 363 -6.68 -27.26 -1.42
N ILE A 364 -7.04 -28.55 -1.31
CA ILE A 364 -6.40 -29.51 -0.41
C ILE A 364 -4.91 -29.65 -0.77
N ALA A 365 -4.57 -29.83 -2.05
CA ALA A 365 -3.18 -29.92 -2.48
C ALA A 365 -2.36 -28.71 -2.07
N ARG A 366 -2.89 -27.50 -2.25
CA ARG A 366 -2.23 -26.25 -1.79
C ARG A 366 -2.08 -26.17 -0.28
N LEU A 367 -3.06 -26.62 0.47
CA LEU A 367 -3.02 -26.64 1.93
C LEU A 367 -1.89 -27.54 2.44
N HIS A 368 -1.69 -28.68 1.78
CA HIS A 368 -0.59 -29.61 2.04
C HIS A 368 0.77 -29.14 1.49
N GLY A 369 0.85 -27.97 0.80
CA GLY A 369 2.05 -27.51 0.10
C GLY A 369 2.36 -28.30 -1.18
N GLY A 370 1.49 -29.24 -1.54
CA GLY A 370 1.68 -30.15 -2.67
C GLY A 370 1.21 -29.56 -4.01
N LYS A 371 1.39 -30.37 -5.07
CA LYS A 371 1.04 -30.01 -6.45
C LYS A 371 0.10 -31.05 -7.06
N LEU A 372 -0.88 -30.58 -7.82
CA LEU A 372 -1.81 -31.41 -8.58
C LEU A 372 -1.62 -31.13 -10.08
N GLU A 373 -1.33 -32.19 -10.85
CA GLU A 373 -1.10 -32.11 -12.29
C GLU A 373 -2.12 -32.95 -13.04
N ILE A 374 -2.54 -32.50 -14.23
CA ILE A 374 -3.49 -33.21 -15.11
C ILE A 374 -2.82 -33.41 -16.47
N GLU A 375 -2.78 -34.65 -16.90
CA GLU A 375 -2.44 -35.07 -18.24
C GLU A 375 -3.67 -35.72 -18.88
N SER A 376 -4.12 -35.25 -20.02
CA SER A 376 -5.32 -35.80 -20.67
C SER A 376 -5.27 -35.60 -22.18
N GLU A 377 -5.83 -36.59 -22.88
CA GLU A 377 -6.00 -36.56 -24.34
C GLU A 377 -7.42 -37.08 -24.69
N ILE A 378 -8.07 -36.39 -25.60
CA ILE A 378 -9.44 -36.74 -26.02
C ILE A 378 -9.49 -38.18 -26.51
N GLY A 379 -10.39 -39.00 -25.96
CA GLY A 379 -10.61 -40.39 -26.30
C GLY A 379 -9.58 -41.39 -25.70
N LYS A 380 -8.59 -40.90 -24.95
CA LYS A 380 -7.60 -41.75 -24.27
C LYS A 380 -7.74 -41.78 -22.75
N GLY A 381 -8.49 -40.82 -22.20
CA GLY A 381 -8.68 -40.70 -20.75
C GLY A 381 -7.86 -39.60 -20.10
N THR A 382 -7.82 -39.65 -18.78
CA THR A 382 -7.13 -38.63 -17.95
C THR A 382 -6.27 -39.30 -16.89
N ARG A 383 -5.09 -38.74 -16.68
CA ARG A 383 -4.19 -39.02 -15.54
C ARG A 383 -4.11 -37.78 -14.68
N VAL A 384 -4.42 -37.90 -13.40
CA VAL A 384 -4.25 -36.84 -12.41
C VAL A 384 -3.22 -37.29 -11.40
N VAL A 385 -2.16 -36.50 -11.22
CA VAL A 385 -1.05 -36.82 -10.31
C VAL A 385 -1.04 -35.84 -9.17
N TYR A 386 -0.97 -36.35 -7.95
CA TYR A 386 -0.81 -35.56 -6.76
C TYR A 386 0.57 -35.83 -6.14
N HIS A 387 1.33 -34.77 -5.91
CA HIS A 387 2.62 -34.81 -5.24
C HIS A 387 2.56 -34.03 -3.93
N PHE A 388 3.02 -34.64 -2.84
CA PHE A 388 3.28 -33.93 -1.60
C PHE A 388 4.55 -33.08 -1.72
N ASP A 389 4.61 -31.98 -0.99
CA ASP A 389 5.84 -31.23 -0.83
C ASP A 389 6.80 -32.00 0.10
N THR A 390 7.93 -32.41 -0.43
CA THR A 390 8.98 -33.19 0.30
C THR A 390 9.94 -32.25 1.06
N SER A 391 9.76 -30.96 1.02
CA SER A 391 10.64 -29.95 1.65
C SER A 391 10.26 -29.59 3.09
N ARG A 392 9.26 -30.25 3.67
CA ARG A 392 8.82 -30.04 5.06
C ARG A 392 9.15 -31.20 5.95
#